data_e2f5899c383caa84b2e5dbb1f9738847
#
_entry.id   e2f5899c383caa84b2e5dbb1f9738847
#
_cell.length_a   1.000
_cell.length_b   1.000
_cell.length_c   1.000
_cell.angle_alpha   90.00
_cell.angle_beta   90.00
_cell.angle_gamma   90.00
#
_symmetry.space_group_name_H-M   'P 1'
#
loop_
_entity.id
_entity.type
_entity.pdbx_description
1 polymer ?
#
loop_
_entity_poly.entity_id
_entity_poly.type
_entity_poly.pdbx_seq_one_letter_code
_entity_poly.pdbx_strand_id
1 'polypeptide(L)'
;MKIRLTTFLLIFAIFIAAQITFAQTPTWQPKPQTSHDLSEEVDLPPPVQRPSKVPNVPKTVPLPVQIPPQYQPSAEVILDENTPQPVKPNHELRGVWISTVQRVDFPSKESNDPAFLKKEWLKLLAFYKSLNLNAVIVQIRPTGDAIYPSKIAPYTQWLTGKSGKGLIGNYDILKFMIETSHTEGIEFHAWINPYRVIIDGDTTRLDPRHPFNAHRNWMLKYGREYMLNPGIPAVRAYLGKIVEEIVQKYDIDAIHFDDYFYPYRLANETLMDGETFAKYGAGFNNRDDWRRANTDSLISNVRHIIKNIKPNVQLGVSPCSVWRNMKDDPEGSDTHTYARSYDDLYADVRGWVRNGWLDYVAPEIYFHRGFELVDFEKILDWWTKNSDGTRLYISHAMYKVNNQPKYPAWSDPSEIPQQIQLARSKPKVDGLVFFSSKSLINNPLGVTDIIRNELFAETAKLPDRKSVV
;
A
#
# COMPACT_ATOMS: atom_id res chain seq x y z
N MET A 1 -17.30 4.88 -17.73
CA MET A 1 -15.92 4.46 -17.42
C MET A 1 -15.05 5.58 -16.85
N LYS A 2 -15.10 6.83 -17.34
CA LYS A 2 -14.39 8.01 -16.80
C LYS A 2 -14.79 8.39 -15.35
N ILE A 3 -16.04 8.20 -14.97
CA ILE A 3 -16.56 8.58 -13.62
C ILE A 3 -16.00 7.70 -12.50
N ARG A 4 -15.71 6.41 -12.73
CA ARG A 4 -15.16 5.51 -11.72
C ARG A 4 -13.67 5.73 -11.44
N LEU A 5 -12.92 6.16 -12.43
CA LEU A 5 -11.51 6.52 -12.26
C LEU A 5 -11.35 7.82 -11.48
N THR A 6 -12.24 8.79 -11.72
CA THR A 6 -12.27 10.08 -10.99
C THR A 6 -12.63 9.89 -9.53
N THR A 7 -13.52 8.93 -9.21
CA THR A 7 -13.92 8.64 -7.83
C THR A 7 -12.79 7.94 -7.05
N PHE A 8 -11.98 7.10 -7.71
CA PHE A 8 -10.82 6.47 -7.06
C PHE A 8 -9.68 7.47 -6.83
N LEU A 9 -9.39 8.30 -7.82
CA LEU A 9 -8.46 9.42 -7.65
C LEU A 9 -8.95 10.40 -6.57
N LEU A 10 -10.27 10.55 -6.40
CA LEU A 10 -10.85 11.36 -5.33
C LEU A 10 -10.72 10.67 -3.96
N ILE A 11 -10.96 9.37 -3.85
CA ILE A 11 -10.89 8.64 -2.57
C ILE A 11 -9.42 8.47 -2.15
N PHE A 12 -8.52 8.18 -3.09
CA PHE A 12 -7.09 8.11 -2.81
C PHE A 12 -6.47 9.51 -2.64
N ALA A 13 -6.95 10.52 -3.38
CA ALA A 13 -6.60 11.92 -3.17
C ALA A 13 -7.18 12.48 -1.85
N ILE A 14 -8.33 11.99 -1.37
CA ILE A 14 -8.87 12.35 -0.06
C ILE A 14 -8.03 11.72 1.05
N PHE A 15 -7.54 10.47 0.91
CA PHE A 15 -6.63 9.88 1.89
C PHE A 15 -5.25 10.56 1.89
N ILE A 16 -4.74 10.97 0.74
CA ILE A 16 -3.48 11.72 0.63
C ILE A 16 -3.72 13.21 0.92
N ALA A 17 -4.87 13.77 0.55
CA ALA A 17 -5.25 15.12 0.94
C ALA A 17 -5.50 15.23 2.45
N ALA A 18 -5.97 14.19 3.14
CA ALA A 18 -6.01 14.16 4.60
C ALA A 18 -4.60 14.25 5.21
N GLN A 19 -3.59 13.58 4.63
CA GLN A 19 -2.19 13.78 5.04
C GLN A 19 -1.69 15.20 4.76
N ILE A 20 -2.20 15.88 3.72
CA ILE A 20 -1.71 17.17 3.25
C ILE A 20 -2.60 18.33 3.71
N THR A 21 -3.93 18.15 3.78
CA THR A 21 -4.86 19.23 4.18
C THR A 21 -4.78 19.53 5.67
N PHE A 22 -4.46 18.53 6.52
CA PHE A 22 -4.20 18.76 7.94
C PHE A 22 -2.87 19.48 8.23
N ALA A 23 -1.94 19.50 7.27
CA ALA A 23 -0.67 20.20 7.41
C ALA A 23 -0.77 21.74 7.20
N GLN A 24 -1.95 22.29 6.91
CA GLN A 24 -2.13 23.71 6.59
C GLN A 24 -3.05 24.47 7.54
N THR A 25 -3.36 23.98 8.74
CA THR A 25 -4.08 24.81 9.73
C THR A 25 -3.11 25.63 10.58
N PRO A 26 -3.39 26.95 10.78
CA PRO A 26 -2.53 27.83 11.58
C PRO A 26 -2.55 27.43 13.05
N THR A 27 -1.48 27.74 13.74
CA THR A 27 -1.22 27.63 15.16
C THR A 27 -2.44 27.90 16.06
N TRP A 28 -2.89 26.85 16.76
CA TRP A 28 -3.88 26.97 17.84
C TRP A 28 -3.20 27.42 19.13
N GLN A 29 -3.68 28.53 19.71
CA GLN A 29 -3.43 28.90 21.09
C GLN A 29 -4.70 28.71 21.90
N PRO A 30 -4.64 28.12 23.10
CA PRO A 30 -5.83 27.94 23.91
C PRO A 30 -6.29 29.24 24.52
N LYS A 31 -7.56 29.60 24.30
CA LYS A 31 -8.28 30.59 25.12
C LYS A 31 -9.35 29.88 25.96
N PRO A 32 -9.69 30.44 27.15
CA PRO A 32 -10.56 29.76 28.11
C PRO A 32 -12.02 29.72 27.67
N GLN A 33 -12.71 28.67 28.11
CA GLN A 33 -14.13 28.41 27.87
C GLN A 33 -15.03 29.54 28.35
N THR A 34 -15.89 30.02 27.47
CA THR A 34 -17.22 30.52 27.84
C THR A 34 -18.23 29.94 26.85
N SER A 35 -19.27 29.36 27.42
CA SER A 35 -20.44 28.83 26.75
C SER A 35 -21.19 29.91 26.01
N HIS A 36 -21.47 29.77 24.72
CA HIS A 36 -22.69 30.28 24.11
C HIS A 36 -22.97 29.54 22.78
N ASP A 37 -24.20 29.15 22.67
CA ASP A 37 -24.98 28.64 21.58
C ASP A 37 -24.87 29.49 20.30
N LEU A 38 -24.61 28.90 19.16
CA LEU A 38 -24.95 29.49 17.85
C LEU A 38 -25.07 28.38 16.80
N SER A 39 -26.30 28.11 16.43
CA SER A 39 -26.71 27.49 15.19
C SER A 39 -26.48 28.43 14.02
N GLU A 40 -25.59 28.13 13.10
CA GLU A 40 -25.55 28.75 11.78
C GLU A 40 -25.66 27.63 10.71
N GLU A 41 -26.79 27.70 9.99
CA GLU A 41 -27.04 26.94 8.77
C GLU A 41 -26.08 27.41 7.67
N VAL A 42 -25.31 26.48 7.09
CA VAL A 42 -24.53 26.72 5.88
C VAL A 42 -25.35 26.29 4.66
N ASP A 43 -25.74 27.27 3.86
CA ASP A 43 -26.44 27.09 2.58
C ASP A 43 -25.59 26.23 1.60
N LEU A 44 -26.13 25.09 1.19
CA LEU A 44 -25.60 24.28 0.11
C LEU A 44 -26.27 24.65 -1.21
N PRO A 45 -25.53 24.79 -2.31
CA PRO A 45 -26.11 25.08 -3.62
C PRO A 45 -26.96 23.89 -4.14
N PRO A 46 -28.03 24.15 -4.91
CA PRO A 46 -28.98 23.14 -5.35
C PRO A 46 -28.38 22.16 -6.37
N PRO A 47 -28.92 20.92 -6.47
CA PRO A 47 -28.38 19.89 -7.35
C PRO A 47 -28.63 20.22 -8.83
N VAL A 48 -27.56 20.08 -9.63
CA VAL A 48 -27.60 20.25 -11.08
C VAL A 48 -28.38 19.13 -11.75
N GLN A 49 -29.43 19.48 -12.50
CA GLN A 49 -30.24 18.56 -13.29
C GLN A 49 -29.44 18.02 -14.49
N ARG A 50 -29.53 16.71 -14.73
CA ARG A 50 -28.94 16.04 -15.91
C ARG A 50 -29.77 16.31 -17.15
N PRO A 51 -29.18 16.60 -18.32
CA PRO A 51 -29.89 16.58 -19.60
C PRO A 51 -30.06 15.14 -20.11
N SER A 52 -31.29 14.80 -20.43
CA SER A 52 -31.64 13.58 -21.15
C SER A 52 -31.44 13.84 -22.65
N LYS A 53 -30.43 13.21 -23.27
CA LYS A 53 -30.36 12.68 -24.62
C LYS A 53 -28.90 12.44 -25.02
N VAL A 54 -28.59 11.18 -25.32
CA VAL A 54 -27.30 10.75 -25.87
C VAL A 54 -27.40 10.88 -27.40
N PRO A 55 -26.49 11.58 -28.10
CA PRO A 55 -26.40 11.52 -29.57
C PRO A 55 -25.61 10.27 -29.99
N ASN A 56 -26.10 9.62 -31.07
CA ASN A 56 -25.44 8.54 -31.78
C ASN A 56 -24.05 8.97 -32.29
N VAL A 57 -23.02 8.22 -31.95
CA VAL A 57 -21.66 8.38 -32.48
C VAL A 57 -21.41 7.29 -33.53
N PRO A 58 -20.95 7.64 -34.74
CA PRO A 58 -20.65 6.67 -35.82
C PRO A 58 -19.42 5.80 -35.42
N LYS A 59 -19.46 4.54 -35.87
CA LYS A 59 -18.33 3.60 -35.76
C LYS A 59 -17.14 4.11 -36.58
N THR A 60 -16.06 4.54 -35.91
CA THR A 60 -14.79 4.84 -36.56
C THR A 60 -13.89 3.62 -36.59
N VAL A 61 -13.34 3.36 -37.78
CA VAL A 61 -12.31 2.38 -38.10
C VAL A 61 -11.04 2.70 -37.34
N PRO A 62 -10.28 1.69 -36.81
CA PRO A 62 -9.04 1.96 -36.11
C PRO A 62 -7.98 2.51 -37.08
N LEU A 63 -7.44 3.69 -36.76
CA LEU A 63 -6.25 4.22 -37.42
C LEU A 63 -5.02 3.45 -36.95
N PRO A 64 -4.00 3.27 -37.81
CA PRO A 64 -2.76 2.59 -37.45
C PRO A 64 -2.03 3.39 -36.36
N VAL A 65 -1.51 2.65 -35.38
CA VAL A 65 -0.70 3.18 -34.27
C VAL A 65 0.58 3.78 -34.89
N GLN A 66 0.68 5.09 -34.91
CA GLN A 66 1.95 5.77 -35.21
C GLN A 66 2.85 5.62 -33.98
N ILE A 67 4.03 5.03 -34.20
CA ILE A 67 5.13 5.00 -33.25
C ILE A 67 5.62 6.44 -33.10
N PRO A 68 5.68 7.02 -31.88
CA PRO A 68 6.24 8.35 -31.68
C PRO A 68 7.70 8.39 -32.16
N PRO A 69 8.18 9.55 -32.69
CA PRO A 69 9.57 9.69 -33.07
C PRO A 69 10.49 9.43 -31.89
N GLN A 70 11.62 8.77 -32.16
CA GLN A 70 12.65 8.42 -31.20
C GLN A 70 13.03 9.65 -30.37
N TYR A 71 12.96 9.49 -29.05
CA TYR A 71 13.43 10.45 -28.06
C TYR A 71 14.89 10.77 -28.33
N GLN A 72 15.19 12.01 -28.65
CA GLN A 72 16.55 12.54 -28.54
C GLN A 72 16.76 12.96 -27.09
N PRO A 73 17.81 12.48 -26.41
CA PRO A 73 18.09 12.88 -25.05
C PRO A 73 18.30 14.40 -25.01
N SER A 74 17.37 15.10 -24.37
CA SER A 74 17.52 16.50 -24.06
C SER A 74 18.51 16.63 -22.90
N ALA A 75 19.56 17.39 -23.12
CA ALA A 75 20.54 17.94 -22.17
C ALA A 75 21.01 16.97 -21.09
N GLU A 76 22.28 16.65 -21.10
CA GLU A 76 23.00 16.06 -19.96
C GLU A 76 22.51 16.73 -18.67
N VAL A 77 21.91 15.91 -17.77
CA VAL A 77 21.65 16.34 -16.41
C VAL A 77 23.01 16.61 -15.80
N ILE A 78 23.41 17.87 -15.70
CA ILE A 78 24.61 18.28 -14.98
C ILE A 78 24.35 17.93 -13.52
N LEU A 79 24.82 16.76 -13.09
CA LEU A 79 24.90 16.39 -11.70
C LEU A 79 25.86 17.37 -11.04
N ASP A 80 25.42 18.03 -9.97
CA ASP A 80 26.30 18.83 -9.11
C ASP A 80 27.55 17.99 -8.76
N GLU A 81 28.73 18.57 -8.85
CA GLU A 81 30.02 17.89 -8.58
C GLU A 81 30.08 17.27 -7.17
N ASN A 82 29.20 17.67 -6.26
CA ASN A 82 29.02 17.11 -4.92
C ASN A 82 28.02 15.95 -4.86
N THR A 83 27.38 15.55 -5.96
CA THR A 83 26.47 14.39 -5.96
C THR A 83 27.30 13.11 -5.82
N PRO A 84 27.08 12.27 -4.79
CA PRO A 84 27.79 10.99 -4.67
C PRO A 84 27.62 10.18 -5.96
N GLN A 85 28.75 9.64 -6.47
CA GLN A 85 28.72 8.76 -7.65
C GLN A 85 27.65 7.67 -7.47
N PRO A 86 26.87 7.35 -8.51
CA PRO A 86 25.77 6.40 -8.38
C PRO A 86 26.28 5.06 -7.88
N VAL A 87 25.87 4.70 -6.66
CA VAL A 87 26.16 3.38 -6.09
C VAL A 87 25.38 2.35 -6.90
N LYS A 88 26.07 1.41 -7.54
CA LYS A 88 25.48 0.25 -8.22
C LYS A 88 25.55 -0.93 -7.24
N PRO A 89 24.46 -1.26 -6.51
CA PRO A 89 24.51 -2.35 -5.55
C PRO A 89 24.51 -3.70 -6.26
N ASN A 90 25.41 -4.60 -5.85
CA ASN A 90 25.40 -5.98 -6.32
C ASN A 90 24.19 -6.76 -5.78
N HIS A 91 23.69 -6.39 -4.60
CA HIS A 91 22.52 -6.96 -3.94
C HIS A 91 21.52 -5.86 -3.61
N GLU A 92 20.32 -5.94 -4.19
CA GLU A 92 19.27 -4.96 -4.00
C GLU A 92 17.91 -5.60 -4.33
N LEU A 93 16.95 -5.57 -3.42
CA LEU A 93 15.58 -5.87 -3.79
C LEU A 93 15.03 -4.72 -4.64
N ARG A 94 14.50 -5.05 -5.82
CA ARG A 94 13.84 -4.12 -6.75
C ARG A 94 12.41 -4.58 -6.95
N GLY A 95 11.51 -4.01 -6.16
CA GLY A 95 10.13 -4.46 -6.07
C GLY A 95 9.12 -3.51 -6.71
N VAL A 96 7.96 -4.06 -7.03
CA VAL A 96 6.80 -3.31 -7.48
C VAL A 96 5.53 -3.80 -6.82
N TRP A 97 4.68 -2.84 -6.41
CA TRP A 97 3.34 -3.12 -5.88
C TRP A 97 2.35 -3.38 -7.01
N ILE A 98 1.51 -4.40 -6.83
CA ILE A 98 0.43 -4.76 -7.75
C ILE A 98 -0.87 -4.81 -6.96
N SER A 99 -1.65 -3.75 -7.03
CA SER A 99 -2.93 -3.62 -6.34
C SER A 99 -4.06 -4.23 -7.16
N THR A 100 -4.83 -5.12 -6.54
CA THR A 100 -5.99 -5.75 -7.16
C THR A 100 -7.31 -5.10 -6.76
N VAL A 101 -7.34 -4.40 -5.61
CA VAL A 101 -8.53 -3.64 -5.19
C VAL A 101 -8.92 -2.65 -6.28
N GLN A 102 -10.20 -2.62 -6.63
CA GLN A 102 -10.74 -1.80 -7.72
C GLN A 102 -9.98 -1.93 -9.06
N ARG A 103 -9.16 -2.98 -9.20
CA ARG A 103 -8.34 -3.22 -10.39
C ARG A 103 -7.40 -2.04 -10.71
N VAL A 104 -6.76 -1.51 -9.68
CA VAL A 104 -5.80 -0.40 -9.86
C VAL A 104 -4.70 -0.80 -10.82
N ASP A 105 -4.09 -1.98 -10.59
CA ASP A 105 -3.00 -2.50 -11.41
C ASP A 105 -3.37 -3.78 -12.15
N PHE A 106 -4.11 -4.71 -11.50
CA PHE A 106 -4.48 -6.02 -12.03
C PHE A 106 -5.83 -6.50 -11.49
N PRO A 107 -6.66 -7.16 -12.31
CA PRO A 107 -6.60 -7.22 -13.78
C PRO A 107 -7.08 -5.89 -14.42
N SER A 108 -6.77 -5.67 -15.70
CA SER A 108 -7.19 -4.46 -16.43
C SER A 108 -8.71 -4.36 -16.58
N LYS A 109 -9.41 -5.50 -16.58
CA LYS A 109 -10.87 -5.63 -16.55
C LYS A 109 -11.30 -6.87 -15.78
N GLU A 110 -12.56 -6.89 -15.36
CA GLU A 110 -13.17 -8.06 -14.75
C GLU A 110 -13.15 -9.25 -15.70
N SER A 111 -12.68 -10.41 -15.22
CA SER A 111 -12.68 -11.63 -16.01
C SER A 111 -12.68 -12.85 -15.09
N ASN A 112 -13.45 -13.86 -15.47
CA ASN A 112 -13.35 -15.20 -14.89
C ASN A 112 -12.68 -16.21 -15.84
N ASP A 113 -12.12 -15.73 -16.95
CA ASP A 113 -11.36 -16.53 -17.91
C ASP A 113 -9.88 -16.60 -17.51
N PRO A 114 -9.37 -17.79 -17.15
CA PRO A 114 -7.97 -17.97 -16.80
C PRO A 114 -7.00 -17.62 -17.93
N ALA A 115 -7.39 -17.83 -19.19
CA ALA A 115 -6.51 -17.55 -20.32
C ALA A 115 -6.24 -16.05 -20.47
N PHE A 116 -7.27 -15.22 -20.27
CA PHE A 116 -7.14 -13.76 -20.24
C PHE A 116 -6.21 -13.30 -19.12
N LEU A 117 -6.46 -13.78 -17.89
CA LEU A 117 -5.69 -13.37 -16.71
C LEU A 117 -4.21 -13.80 -16.80
N LYS A 118 -3.95 -15.01 -17.28
CA LYS A 118 -2.58 -15.50 -17.53
C LYS A 118 -1.84 -14.65 -18.55
N LYS A 119 -2.48 -14.34 -19.68
CA LYS A 119 -1.88 -13.50 -20.72
C LYS A 119 -1.53 -12.11 -20.20
N GLU A 120 -2.40 -11.54 -19.39
CA GLU A 120 -2.17 -10.21 -18.78
C GLU A 120 -1.02 -10.25 -17.77
N TRP A 121 -1.01 -11.27 -16.89
CA TRP A 121 0.07 -11.45 -15.93
C TRP A 121 1.44 -11.62 -16.59
N LEU A 122 1.55 -12.46 -17.63
CA LEU A 122 2.80 -12.65 -18.35
C LEU A 122 3.32 -11.37 -19.02
N LYS A 123 2.42 -10.49 -19.49
CA LYS A 123 2.83 -9.15 -20.00
C LYS A 123 3.43 -8.28 -18.89
N LEU A 124 2.84 -8.32 -17.70
CA LEU A 124 3.37 -7.59 -16.54
C LEU A 124 4.76 -8.13 -16.16
N LEU A 125 4.93 -9.45 -16.08
CA LEU A 125 6.23 -10.05 -15.76
C LEU A 125 7.30 -9.70 -16.80
N ALA A 126 6.98 -9.76 -18.10
CA ALA A 126 7.91 -9.36 -19.16
C ALA A 126 8.32 -7.88 -19.02
N PHE A 127 7.38 -7.00 -18.65
CA PHE A 127 7.68 -5.60 -18.38
C PHE A 127 8.60 -5.44 -17.16
N TYR A 128 8.31 -6.13 -16.04
CA TYR A 128 9.15 -6.05 -14.84
C TYR A 128 10.57 -6.59 -15.09
N LYS A 129 10.67 -7.67 -15.85
CA LYS A 129 11.96 -8.21 -16.28
C LYS A 129 12.76 -7.19 -17.10
N SER A 130 12.08 -6.46 -18.01
CA SER A 130 12.73 -5.40 -18.81
C SER A 130 13.24 -4.21 -17.97
N LEU A 131 12.78 -4.09 -16.72
CA LEU A 131 13.23 -3.11 -15.74
C LEU A 131 14.25 -3.69 -14.74
N ASN A 132 14.70 -4.92 -14.92
CA ASN A 132 15.54 -5.63 -13.95
C ASN A 132 14.96 -5.64 -12.52
N LEU A 133 13.60 -5.68 -12.40
CA LEU A 133 12.93 -5.93 -11.12
C LEU A 133 13.07 -7.41 -10.75
N ASN A 134 13.21 -7.68 -9.45
CA ASN A 134 13.41 -9.03 -8.90
C ASN A 134 12.41 -9.42 -7.80
N ALA A 135 11.40 -8.57 -7.54
CA ALA A 135 10.32 -8.86 -6.60
C ALA A 135 9.00 -8.22 -7.05
N VAL A 136 7.88 -8.92 -6.82
CA VAL A 136 6.52 -8.40 -6.94
C VAL A 136 5.79 -8.52 -5.61
N ILE A 137 5.09 -7.47 -5.19
CA ILE A 137 4.25 -7.44 -3.99
C ILE A 137 2.79 -7.35 -4.44
N VAL A 138 2.12 -8.49 -4.47
CA VAL A 138 0.80 -8.66 -5.10
C VAL A 138 -0.29 -8.71 -4.06
N GLN A 139 -1.29 -7.83 -4.18
CA GLN A 139 -2.45 -7.80 -3.30
C GLN A 139 -3.36 -9.01 -3.58
N ILE A 140 -3.21 -10.06 -2.78
CA ILE A 140 -3.97 -11.30 -2.94
C ILE A 140 -5.25 -11.33 -2.11
N ARG A 141 -5.37 -10.44 -1.10
CA ARG A 141 -6.54 -10.30 -0.23
C ARG A 141 -6.86 -8.82 0.00
N PRO A 142 -7.68 -8.20 -0.89
CA PRO A 142 -7.92 -6.75 -0.86
C PRO A 142 -8.97 -6.27 0.13
N THR A 143 -10.10 -7.00 0.30
CA THR A 143 -11.30 -6.54 1.01
C THR A 143 -12.02 -7.66 1.78
N GLY A 144 -11.30 -8.44 2.59
CA GLY A 144 -11.88 -9.57 3.32
C GLY A 144 -12.13 -10.81 2.45
N ASP A 145 -11.76 -10.77 1.21
CA ASP A 145 -11.92 -11.75 0.14
C ASP A 145 -10.55 -12.11 -0.49
N ALA A 146 -10.51 -12.97 -1.50
CA ALA A 146 -9.27 -13.47 -2.07
C ALA A 146 -9.30 -13.56 -3.59
N ILE A 147 -8.12 -13.46 -4.26
CA ILE A 147 -8.00 -13.73 -5.70
C ILE A 147 -7.79 -15.22 -6.01
N TYR A 148 -7.73 -16.08 -5.01
CA TYR A 148 -7.42 -17.50 -5.10
C TYR A 148 -8.52 -18.38 -4.49
N PRO A 149 -8.59 -19.68 -4.80
CA PRO A 149 -9.57 -20.59 -4.20
C PRO A 149 -9.24 -20.85 -2.73
N SER A 150 -9.84 -20.04 -1.84
CA SER A 150 -9.74 -20.14 -0.39
C SER A 150 -10.89 -20.96 0.20
N LYS A 151 -10.61 -21.75 1.25
CA LYS A 151 -11.62 -22.40 2.06
C LYS A 151 -12.27 -21.47 3.07
N ILE A 152 -11.64 -20.32 3.37
CA ILE A 152 -11.98 -19.39 4.44
C ILE A 152 -12.71 -18.16 3.89
N ALA A 153 -12.26 -17.62 2.73
CA ALA A 153 -12.76 -16.39 2.14
C ALA A 153 -13.36 -16.62 0.76
N PRO A 154 -14.37 -15.84 0.33
CA PRO A 154 -14.88 -15.91 -1.04
C PRO A 154 -13.89 -15.30 -2.04
N TYR A 155 -14.09 -15.59 -3.32
CA TYR A 155 -13.40 -14.87 -4.39
C TYR A 155 -13.78 -13.39 -4.39
N THR A 156 -12.79 -12.53 -4.64
CA THR A 156 -13.00 -11.09 -4.71
C THR A 156 -13.78 -10.68 -5.97
N GLN A 157 -14.67 -9.71 -5.80
CA GLN A 157 -15.35 -9.08 -6.94
C GLN A 157 -14.39 -8.34 -7.87
N TRP A 158 -13.26 -7.88 -7.35
CA TRP A 158 -12.29 -7.11 -8.12
C TRP A 158 -11.63 -7.93 -9.23
N LEU A 159 -11.59 -9.26 -9.08
CA LEU A 159 -11.06 -10.17 -10.11
C LEU A 159 -12.12 -10.51 -11.16
N THR A 160 -13.32 -10.94 -10.73
CA THR A 160 -14.31 -11.57 -11.60
C THR A 160 -15.57 -10.75 -11.82
N GLY A 161 -15.69 -9.58 -11.20
CA GLY A 161 -16.87 -8.70 -11.25
C GLY A 161 -18.00 -9.08 -10.31
N LYS A 162 -17.88 -10.23 -9.59
CA LYS A 162 -18.89 -10.70 -8.64
C LYS A 162 -18.24 -11.39 -7.46
N SER A 163 -18.58 -10.95 -6.24
CA SER A 163 -18.12 -11.58 -5.01
C SER A 163 -18.52 -13.05 -4.97
N GLY A 164 -17.59 -13.92 -4.58
CA GLY A 164 -17.77 -15.37 -4.50
C GLY A 164 -17.69 -16.13 -5.83
N LYS A 165 -17.67 -15.45 -6.98
CA LYS A 165 -17.55 -16.09 -8.28
C LYS A 165 -16.09 -16.42 -8.54
N GLY A 166 -15.76 -17.72 -8.60
CA GLY A 166 -14.43 -18.23 -8.98
C GLY A 166 -14.15 -18.17 -10.48
N LEU A 167 -12.95 -18.59 -10.85
CA LEU A 167 -12.53 -18.71 -12.24
C LEU A 167 -13.11 -19.97 -12.90
N ILE A 168 -13.25 -19.95 -14.22
CA ILE A 168 -13.68 -21.11 -15.02
C ILE A 168 -12.77 -22.30 -14.70
N GLY A 169 -13.37 -23.48 -14.52
CA GLY A 169 -12.65 -24.69 -14.18
C GLY A 169 -12.03 -24.71 -12.78
N ASN A 170 -12.48 -23.81 -11.90
CA ASN A 170 -11.92 -23.64 -10.55
C ASN A 170 -10.39 -23.40 -10.58
N TYR A 171 -9.93 -22.69 -11.61
CA TYR A 171 -8.52 -22.43 -11.85
C TYR A 171 -7.89 -21.60 -10.73
N ASP A 172 -6.67 -21.95 -10.31
CA ASP A 172 -5.90 -21.23 -9.29
C ASP A 172 -4.90 -20.26 -9.95
N ILE A 173 -5.32 -19.03 -10.14
CA ILE A 173 -4.49 -17.99 -10.76
C ILE A 173 -3.30 -17.59 -9.88
N LEU A 174 -3.45 -17.63 -8.56
CA LEU A 174 -2.36 -17.27 -7.64
C LEU A 174 -1.20 -18.27 -7.78
N LYS A 175 -1.50 -19.55 -7.84
CA LYS A 175 -0.49 -20.59 -8.09
C LYS A 175 0.28 -20.30 -9.38
N PHE A 176 -0.43 -20.00 -10.47
CA PHE A 176 0.19 -19.65 -11.75
C PHE A 176 1.08 -18.40 -11.66
N MET A 177 0.61 -17.36 -10.96
CA MET A 177 1.35 -16.10 -10.79
C MET A 177 2.68 -16.35 -10.04
N ILE A 178 2.66 -17.15 -8.99
CA ILE A 178 3.85 -17.50 -8.20
C ILE A 178 4.84 -18.31 -9.06
N GLU A 179 4.38 -19.41 -9.68
CA GLU A 179 5.23 -20.30 -10.47
C GLU A 179 5.92 -19.58 -11.64
N THR A 180 5.18 -18.72 -12.34
CA THR A 180 5.75 -17.93 -13.44
C THR A 180 6.68 -16.81 -12.96
N SER A 181 6.41 -16.19 -11.81
CA SER A 181 7.35 -15.23 -11.20
C SER A 181 8.68 -15.90 -10.86
N HIS A 182 8.65 -17.07 -10.23
CA HIS A 182 9.85 -17.83 -9.89
C HIS A 182 10.62 -18.29 -11.14
N THR A 183 9.91 -18.70 -12.19
CA THR A 183 10.55 -19.04 -13.47
C THR A 183 11.36 -17.89 -14.05
N GLU A 184 10.90 -16.64 -13.83
CA GLU A 184 11.60 -15.42 -14.25
C GLU A 184 12.64 -14.91 -13.24
N GLY A 185 12.83 -15.61 -12.11
CA GLY A 185 13.74 -15.20 -11.03
C GLY A 185 13.23 -14.02 -10.21
N ILE A 186 11.91 -13.86 -10.11
CA ILE A 186 11.23 -12.78 -9.40
C ILE A 186 10.56 -13.36 -8.14
N GLU A 187 10.90 -12.83 -6.95
CA GLU A 187 10.21 -13.19 -5.70
C GLU A 187 8.74 -12.74 -5.72
N PHE A 188 7.88 -13.54 -5.10
CA PHE A 188 6.46 -13.26 -4.97
C PHE A 188 6.08 -13.02 -3.51
N HIS A 189 5.80 -11.77 -3.15
CA HIS A 189 5.33 -11.37 -1.83
C HIS A 189 3.81 -11.25 -1.84
N ALA A 190 3.15 -12.05 -1.01
CA ALA A 190 1.69 -12.09 -0.90
C ALA A 190 1.18 -10.96 0.00
N TRP A 191 0.63 -9.89 -0.60
CA TRP A 191 0.11 -8.74 0.13
C TRP A 191 -1.34 -8.96 0.57
N ILE A 192 -1.56 -8.74 1.85
CA ILE A 192 -2.85 -8.87 2.55
C ILE A 192 -3.18 -7.54 3.22
N ASN A 193 -4.37 -6.99 2.95
CA ASN A 193 -4.95 -5.98 3.82
C ASN A 193 -5.56 -6.69 5.04
N PRO A 194 -5.04 -6.50 6.26
CA PRO A 194 -5.44 -7.37 7.37
C PRO A 194 -6.90 -7.16 7.79
N TYR A 195 -7.35 -5.93 7.93
CA TYR A 195 -8.65 -5.62 8.53
C TYR A 195 -9.67 -5.02 7.57
N ARG A 196 -9.27 -4.59 6.38
CA ARG A 196 -10.18 -3.97 5.41
C ARG A 196 -11.23 -4.96 4.91
N VAL A 197 -12.51 -4.53 4.87
CA VAL A 197 -13.66 -5.36 4.44
C VAL A 197 -14.46 -4.66 3.34
N ILE A 198 -14.85 -3.41 3.52
CA ILE A 198 -15.60 -2.62 2.54
C ILE A 198 -15.00 -1.22 2.48
N ILE A 199 -14.79 -0.71 1.27
CA ILE A 199 -14.13 0.57 1.02
C ILE A 199 -15.05 1.66 0.44
N ASP A 200 -16.22 1.27 -0.09
CA ASP A 200 -17.12 2.17 -0.82
C ASP A 200 -18.53 2.25 -0.20
N GLY A 201 -18.76 1.49 0.87
CA GLY A 201 -20.05 1.38 1.55
C GLY A 201 -21.06 0.45 0.86
N ASP A 202 -20.74 -0.15 -0.29
CA ASP A 202 -21.63 -1.10 -0.95
C ASP A 202 -21.55 -2.49 -0.30
N THR A 203 -22.61 -2.85 0.42
CA THR A 203 -22.75 -4.13 1.12
C THR A 203 -23.67 -5.12 0.40
N THR A 204 -24.25 -4.71 -0.73
CA THR A 204 -25.41 -5.40 -1.33
C THR A 204 -25.03 -6.60 -2.19
N ARG A 205 -23.78 -6.69 -2.64
CA ARG A 205 -23.31 -7.65 -3.66
C ARG A 205 -22.33 -8.68 -3.13
N LEU A 206 -22.22 -8.80 -1.81
CA LEU A 206 -21.22 -9.66 -1.18
C LEU A 206 -21.71 -11.10 -1.06
N ASP A 207 -20.80 -12.04 -1.30
CA ASP A 207 -21.03 -13.48 -1.07
C ASP A 207 -21.47 -13.74 0.40
N PRO A 208 -22.34 -14.70 0.70
CA PRO A 208 -22.71 -15.05 2.07
C PRO A 208 -21.52 -15.41 2.97
N ARG A 209 -20.43 -15.97 2.42
CA ARG A 209 -19.19 -16.30 3.17
C ARG A 209 -18.30 -15.10 3.42
N HIS A 210 -18.59 -13.95 2.80
CA HIS A 210 -17.81 -12.74 3.03
C HIS A 210 -17.88 -12.34 4.51
N PRO A 211 -16.76 -11.93 5.16
CA PRO A 211 -16.73 -11.65 6.59
C PRO A 211 -17.83 -10.68 7.05
N PHE A 212 -18.16 -9.70 6.21
CA PHE A 212 -19.24 -8.77 6.47
C PHE A 212 -20.61 -9.47 6.64
N ASN A 213 -20.90 -10.52 5.87
CA ASN A 213 -22.15 -11.27 6.00
C ASN A 213 -22.06 -12.38 7.06
N ALA A 214 -20.93 -13.08 7.10
CA ALA A 214 -20.74 -14.23 8.00
C ALA A 214 -20.53 -13.81 9.47
N HIS A 215 -19.98 -12.61 9.72
CA HIS A 215 -19.55 -12.16 11.04
C HIS A 215 -19.86 -10.68 11.28
N ARG A 216 -21.15 -10.31 11.22
CA ARG A 216 -21.60 -8.92 11.41
C ARG A 216 -21.11 -8.28 12.70
N ASN A 217 -21.04 -9.04 13.77
CA ASN A 217 -20.58 -8.61 15.09
C ASN A 217 -19.05 -8.39 15.17
N TRP A 218 -18.30 -8.69 14.10
CA TRP A 218 -16.87 -8.38 14.01
C TRP A 218 -16.60 -7.04 13.34
N MET A 219 -17.63 -6.38 12.78
CA MET A 219 -17.44 -5.17 11.98
C MET A 219 -17.36 -3.92 12.84
N LEU A 220 -16.39 -3.07 12.52
CA LEU A 220 -16.39 -1.65 12.85
C LEU A 220 -16.75 -0.87 11.61
N LYS A 221 -17.69 0.05 11.73
CA LYS A 221 -17.99 1.04 10.71
C LYS A 221 -17.18 2.30 11.00
N TYR A 222 -16.55 2.87 9.97
CA TYR A 222 -15.83 4.13 10.06
C TYR A 222 -16.02 4.91 8.77
N GLY A 223 -16.71 6.04 8.85
CA GLY A 223 -17.17 6.75 7.65
C GLY A 223 -18.03 5.86 6.75
N ARG A 224 -17.59 5.67 5.51
CA ARG A 224 -18.24 4.77 4.54
C ARG A 224 -17.69 3.34 4.56
N GLU A 225 -16.60 3.13 5.27
CA GLU A 225 -15.88 1.86 5.27
C GLU A 225 -16.35 0.93 6.37
N TYR A 226 -16.12 -0.37 6.18
CA TYR A 226 -16.19 -1.37 7.22
C TYR A 226 -14.89 -2.12 7.32
N MET A 227 -14.46 -2.37 8.54
CA MET A 227 -13.27 -3.14 8.85
C MET A 227 -13.58 -4.23 9.88
N LEU A 228 -12.77 -5.26 9.90
CA LEU A 228 -12.73 -6.21 11.01
C LEU A 228 -12.21 -5.49 12.27
N ASN A 229 -12.84 -5.71 13.40
CA ASN A 229 -12.46 -5.10 14.67
C ASN A 229 -11.19 -5.78 15.26
N PRO A 230 -10.03 -5.13 15.28
CA PRO A 230 -8.79 -5.73 15.78
C PRO A 230 -8.85 -6.11 17.26
N GLY A 231 -9.72 -5.43 18.03
CA GLY A 231 -9.94 -5.69 19.44
C GLY A 231 -10.60 -7.03 19.77
N ILE A 232 -11.20 -7.71 18.78
CA ILE A 232 -11.85 -9.01 18.99
C ILE A 232 -10.82 -10.13 18.81
N PRO A 233 -10.54 -10.95 19.85
CA PRO A 233 -9.57 -12.06 19.73
C PRO A 233 -9.88 -13.04 18.60
N ALA A 234 -11.17 -13.33 18.34
CA ALA A 234 -11.59 -14.22 17.25
C ALA A 234 -11.23 -13.66 15.85
N VAL A 235 -11.20 -12.34 15.68
CA VAL A 235 -10.76 -11.67 14.44
C VAL A 235 -9.27 -11.91 14.20
N ARG A 236 -8.43 -11.75 15.22
CA ARG A 236 -6.99 -12.01 15.10
C ARG A 236 -6.70 -13.49 14.82
N ALA A 237 -7.43 -14.39 15.47
CA ALA A 237 -7.35 -15.83 15.17
C ALA A 237 -7.79 -16.17 13.74
N TYR A 238 -8.85 -15.52 13.23
CA TYR A 238 -9.30 -15.66 11.85
C TYR A 238 -8.23 -15.22 10.84
N LEU A 239 -7.57 -14.09 11.08
CA LEU A 239 -6.47 -13.63 10.23
C LEU A 239 -5.26 -14.57 10.30
N GLY A 240 -4.97 -15.14 11.46
CA GLY A 240 -3.96 -16.19 11.62
C GLY A 240 -4.26 -17.41 10.75
N LYS A 241 -5.50 -17.89 10.72
CA LYS A 241 -5.92 -19.00 9.84
C LYS A 241 -5.81 -18.69 8.36
N ILE A 242 -6.03 -17.45 7.96
CA ILE A 242 -5.85 -17.02 6.57
C ILE A 242 -4.36 -17.09 6.18
N VAL A 243 -3.47 -16.58 7.04
CA VAL A 243 -2.03 -16.66 6.80
C VAL A 243 -1.56 -18.12 6.78
N GLU A 244 -2.07 -18.94 7.70
CA GLU A 244 -1.80 -20.38 7.75
C GLU A 244 -2.19 -21.06 6.42
N GLU A 245 -3.42 -20.80 5.90
CA GLU A 245 -3.88 -21.34 4.62
C GLU A 245 -2.95 -20.96 3.47
N ILE A 246 -2.55 -19.68 3.40
CA ILE A 246 -1.68 -19.20 2.32
C ILE A 246 -0.30 -19.83 2.38
N VAL A 247 0.34 -19.84 3.55
CA VAL A 247 1.69 -20.36 3.74
C VAL A 247 1.74 -21.86 3.51
N GLN A 248 0.72 -22.61 3.94
CA GLN A 248 0.63 -24.06 3.67
C GLN A 248 0.46 -24.37 2.19
N LYS A 249 -0.38 -23.59 1.50
CA LYS A 249 -0.83 -23.93 0.14
C LYS A 249 0.11 -23.44 -0.95
N TYR A 250 0.79 -22.30 -0.75
CA TYR A 250 1.54 -21.62 -1.80
C TYR A 250 3.02 -21.49 -1.48
N ASP A 251 3.84 -21.53 -2.52
CA ASP A 251 5.29 -21.33 -2.45
C ASP A 251 5.62 -19.84 -2.59
N ILE A 252 5.14 -19.04 -1.64
CA ILE A 252 5.41 -17.60 -1.57
C ILE A 252 6.74 -17.31 -0.90
N ASP A 253 7.35 -16.18 -1.22
CA ASP A 253 8.59 -15.71 -0.59
C ASP A 253 8.33 -14.90 0.68
N ALA A 254 7.20 -14.19 0.73
CA ALA A 254 6.81 -13.42 1.89
C ALA A 254 5.28 -13.29 2.05
N ILE A 255 4.83 -13.13 3.30
CA ILE A 255 3.58 -12.47 3.65
C ILE A 255 3.90 -11.00 3.87
N HIS A 256 3.08 -10.11 3.29
CA HIS A 256 3.24 -8.68 3.43
C HIS A 256 1.92 -8.03 3.90
N PHE A 257 2.00 -7.21 4.95
CA PHE A 257 0.90 -6.35 5.37
C PHE A 257 1.21 -4.89 4.99
N ASP A 258 0.18 -4.15 4.59
CA ASP A 258 0.25 -2.70 4.44
C ASP A 258 0.06 -1.97 5.78
N ASP A 259 -0.21 -0.68 5.74
CA ASP A 259 -0.35 0.18 6.91
C ASP A 259 -1.79 0.26 7.48
N TYR A 260 -2.77 -0.40 6.84
CA TYR A 260 -4.19 -0.33 7.25
C TYR A 260 -4.53 -1.27 8.41
N PHE A 261 -3.83 -1.11 9.55
CA PHE A 261 -4.17 -1.82 10.80
C PHE A 261 -5.38 -1.21 11.48
N TYR A 262 -5.40 0.10 11.64
CA TYR A 262 -6.57 0.90 11.96
C TYR A 262 -6.77 1.96 10.87
N PRO A 263 -7.99 2.53 10.73
CA PRO A 263 -8.23 3.47 9.64
C PRO A 263 -7.51 4.81 9.89
N TYR A 264 -7.12 5.47 8.83
CA TYR A 264 -6.68 6.86 8.90
C TYR A 264 -7.78 7.75 9.47
N ARG A 265 -7.39 8.76 10.24
CA ARG A 265 -8.35 9.67 10.87
C ARG A 265 -9.16 10.43 9.83
N LEU A 266 -10.49 10.37 9.97
CA LEU A 266 -11.42 11.19 9.24
C LEU A 266 -11.93 12.31 10.16
N ALA A 267 -12.08 13.50 9.60
CA ALA A 267 -12.68 14.62 10.34
C ALA A 267 -14.09 14.23 10.81
N ASN A 268 -14.41 14.52 12.06
CA ASN A 268 -15.71 14.28 12.70
C ASN A 268 -16.12 12.79 12.81
N GLU A 269 -15.19 11.85 12.58
CA GLU A 269 -15.44 10.42 12.77
C GLU A 269 -14.71 9.89 14.01
N THR A 270 -15.40 9.04 14.76
CA THR A 270 -14.83 8.35 15.92
C THR A 270 -14.95 6.85 15.74
N LEU A 271 -13.87 6.12 16.02
CA LEU A 271 -13.88 4.67 15.97
C LEU A 271 -14.67 4.10 17.14
N MET A 272 -15.79 3.43 16.82
CA MET A 272 -16.78 2.95 17.80
C MET A 272 -16.41 1.57 18.37
N ASP A 273 -15.24 1.45 18.98
CA ASP A 273 -14.72 0.22 19.60
C ASP A 273 -14.84 0.19 21.14
N GLY A 274 -15.59 1.12 21.73
CA GLY A 274 -15.74 1.26 23.19
C GLY A 274 -16.30 0.03 23.88
N GLU A 275 -17.33 -0.60 23.32
CA GLU A 275 -17.90 -1.84 23.85
C GLU A 275 -16.90 -3.00 23.79
N THR A 276 -16.10 -3.06 22.72
CA THR A 276 -15.05 -4.06 22.57
C THR A 276 -13.96 -3.85 23.60
N PHE A 277 -13.56 -2.60 23.85
CA PHE A 277 -12.60 -2.24 24.89
C PHE A 277 -13.14 -2.61 26.28
N ALA A 278 -14.39 -2.29 26.60
CA ALA A 278 -15.01 -2.66 27.87
C ALA A 278 -14.97 -4.18 28.10
N LYS A 279 -15.12 -4.97 27.02
CA LYS A 279 -15.14 -6.45 27.10
C LYS A 279 -13.75 -7.08 27.15
N TYR A 280 -12.77 -6.55 26.39
CA TYR A 280 -11.47 -7.20 26.16
C TYR A 280 -10.27 -6.33 26.55
N GLY A 281 -10.50 -5.13 27.10
CA GLY A 281 -9.45 -4.19 27.46
C GLY A 281 -9.00 -4.30 28.93
N ALA A 282 -9.39 -5.35 29.66
CA ALA A 282 -8.96 -5.53 31.05
C ALA A 282 -7.43 -5.53 31.14
N GLY A 283 -6.88 -4.74 32.08
CA GLY A 283 -5.43 -4.57 32.27
C GLY A 283 -4.81 -3.38 31.49
N PHE A 284 -5.56 -2.70 30.64
CA PHE A 284 -5.11 -1.49 29.95
C PHE A 284 -5.69 -0.23 30.59
N ASN A 285 -4.85 0.78 30.83
CA ASN A 285 -5.27 2.06 31.41
C ASN A 285 -5.99 2.97 30.40
N ASN A 286 -5.72 2.76 29.11
CA ASN A 286 -6.32 3.55 28.02
C ASN A 286 -6.54 2.69 26.77
N ARG A 287 -7.41 3.22 25.90
CA ARG A 287 -7.84 2.52 24.68
C ARG A 287 -6.74 2.45 23.62
N ASP A 288 -5.87 3.44 23.55
CA ASP A 288 -4.84 3.51 22.51
C ASP A 288 -3.74 2.47 22.74
N ASP A 289 -3.34 2.23 23.99
CA ASP A 289 -2.41 1.14 24.34
C ASP A 289 -3.03 -0.22 24.04
N TRP A 290 -4.30 -0.40 24.34
CA TRP A 290 -5.03 -1.62 24.01
C TRP A 290 -5.13 -1.86 22.50
N ARG A 291 -5.36 -0.82 21.68
CA ARG A 291 -5.36 -0.92 20.23
C ARG A 291 -4.01 -1.36 19.69
N ARG A 292 -2.91 -0.77 20.18
CA ARG A 292 -1.54 -1.18 19.83
C ARG A 292 -1.30 -2.64 20.20
N ALA A 293 -1.62 -3.04 21.42
CA ALA A 293 -1.46 -4.42 21.87
C ALA A 293 -2.23 -5.43 21.01
N ASN A 294 -3.39 -5.06 20.46
CA ASN A 294 -4.14 -5.91 19.52
C ASN A 294 -3.38 -6.09 18.19
N THR A 295 -2.77 -5.03 17.68
CA THR A 295 -1.97 -5.09 16.45
C THR A 295 -0.68 -5.86 16.69
N ASP A 296 0.00 -5.63 17.81
CA ASP A 296 1.19 -6.38 18.25
C ASP A 296 0.90 -7.88 18.34
N SER A 297 -0.23 -8.23 18.95
CA SER A 297 -0.67 -9.62 19.06
C SER A 297 -0.90 -10.28 17.69
N LEU A 298 -1.45 -9.54 16.71
CA LEU A 298 -1.59 -10.06 15.34
C LEU A 298 -0.22 -10.35 14.72
N ILE A 299 0.69 -9.38 14.74
CA ILE A 299 2.00 -9.49 14.08
C ILE A 299 2.83 -10.61 14.71
N SER A 300 2.91 -10.65 16.02
CA SER A 300 3.63 -11.71 16.76
C SER A 300 3.06 -13.11 16.44
N ASN A 301 1.72 -13.26 16.45
CA ASN A 301 1.06 -14.53 16.11
C ASN A 301 1.30 -14.96 14.66
N VAL A 302 1.19 -14.02 13.72
CA VAL A 302 1.43 -14.28 12.29
C VAL A 302 2.88 -14.71 12.05
N ARG A 303 3.86 -14.04 12.67
CA ARG A 303 5.26 -14.49 12.64
C ARG A 303 5.40 -15.93 13.12
N HIS A 304 4.83 -16.24 14.27
CA HIS A 304 4.88 -17.60 14.84
C HIS A 304 4.28 -18.65 13.87
N ILE A 305 3.12 -18.37 13.28
CA ILE A 305 2.48 -19.24 12.29
C ILE A 305 3.41 -19.47 11.09
N ILE A 306 3.94 -18.39 10.50
CA ILE A 306 4.81 -18.47 9.33
C ILE A 306 6.04 -19.31 9.63
N LYS A 307 6.73 -18.99 10.72
CA LYS A 307 8.02 -19.64 11.04
C LYS A 307 7.87 -21.11 11.42
N ASN A 308 6.73 -21.50 11.99
CA ASN A 308 6.43 -22.91 12.28
C ASN A 308 6.11 -23.73 11.05
N ILE A 309 5.53 -23.13 9.99
CA ILE A 309 5.13 -23.85 8.77
C ILE A 309 6.25 -23.82 7.73
N LYS A 310 6.75 -22.63 7.40
CA LYS A 310 7.83 -22.42 6.42
C LYS A 310 8.80 -21.35 6.93
N PRO A 311 9.86 -21.70 7.66
CA PRO A 311 10.81 -20.75 8.28
C PRO A 311 11.40 -19.74 7.29
N ASN A 312 11.57 -20.15 6.03
CA ASN A 312 12.15 -19.30 4.98
C ASN A 312 11.18 -18.24 4.42
N VAL A 313 9.87 -18.38 4.66
CA VAL A 313 8.91 -17.34 4.26
C VAL A 313 9.08 -16.12 5.16
N GLN A 314 9.24 -14.96 4.54
CA GLN A 314 9.44 -13.70 5.23
C GLN A 314 8.10 -13.09 5.70
N LEU A 315 8.15 -12.30 6.79
CA LEU A 315 7.07 -11.41 7.19
C LEU A 315 7.53 -9.97 7.01
N GLY A 316 6.86 -9.23 6.14
CA GLY A 316 7.12 -7.83 5.88
C GLY A 316 5.92 -6.94 6.16
N VAL A 317 6.20 -5.67 6.43
CA VAL A 317 5.18 -4.62 6.59
C VAL A 317 5.62 -3.36 5.85
N SER A 318 4.68 -2.69 5.15
CA SER A 318 4.87 -1.34 4.66
C SER A 318 4.11 -0.34 5.54
N PRO A 319 4.76 0.20 6.57
CA PRO A 319 4.11 1.15 7.46
C PRO A 319 3.97 2.53 6.81
N CYS A 320 3.00 3.30 7.31
CA CYS A 320 3.02 4.75 7.17
C CYS A 320 4.41 5.28 7.55
N SER A 321 4.96 6.17 6.74
CA SER A 321 6.37 6.57 6.81
C SER A 321 6.82 7.11 8.16
N VAL A 322 5.95 7.83 8.87
CA VAL A 322 6.25 8.45 10.16
C VAL A 322 5.79 7.53 11.29
N TRP A 323 6.74 7.07 12.12
CA TRP A 323 6.41 6.35 13.36
C TRP A 323 5.75 7.29 14.37
N ARG A 324 6.45 8.33 14.79
CA ARG A 324 5.97 9.45 15.63
C ARG A 324 6.72 10.72 15.26
N ASN A 325 6.12 11.91 15.50
CA ASN A 325 6.85 13.16 15.40
C ASN A 325 7.76 13.35 16.62
N MET A 326 8.91 13.97 16.45
CA MET A 326 9.86 14.28 17.54
C MET A 326 9.24 15.10 18.68
N LYS A 327 8.26 15.95 18.37
CA LYS A 327 7.52 16.72 19.40
C LYS A 327 6.67 15.84 20.32
N ASP A 328 6.25 14.67 19.86
CA ASP A 328 5.40 13.74 20.62
C ASP A 328 6.25 12.67 21.33
N ASP A 329 7.45 12.37 20.78
CA ASP A 329 8.42 11.44 21.33
C ASP A 329 9.84 11.82 20.87
N PRO A 330 10.83 11.99 21.77
CA PRO A 330 12.20 12.36 21.42
C PRO A 330 12.88 11.36 20.44
N GLU A 331 12.44 10.10 20.40
CA GLU A 331 12.91 9.09 19.45
C GLU A 331 12.17 9.12 18.11
N GLY A 332 11.19 10.02 17.95
CA GLY A 332 10.45 10.26 16.70
C GLY A 332 11.29 10.98 15.64
N SER A 333 10.73 11.12 14.45
CA SER A 333 11.34 11.89 13.36
C SER A 333 11.04 13.39 13.48
N ASP A 334 11.95 14.24 12.96
CA ASP A 334 11.75 15.67 12.83
C ASP A 334 10.72 15.99 11.73
N THR A 335 9.46 15.73 12.08
CA THR A 335 8.31 15.83 11.19
C THR A 335 7.11 16.45 11.90
N HIS A 336 6.12 16.93 11.10
CA HIS A 336 4.89 17.53 11.57
C HIS A 336 3.70 16.95 10.80
N THR A 337 3.23 15.75 11.19
CA THR A 337 2.08 15.09 10.55
C THR A 337 1.12 14.52 11.57
N TYR A 338 -0.12 14.33 11.15
CA TYR A 338 -1.16 13.60 11.88
C TYR A 338 -1.39 12.17 11.36
N ALA A 339 -0.59 11.72 10.38
CA ALA A 339 -0.57 10.35 9.90
C ALA A 339 0.69 9.66 10.44
N ARG A 340 0.58 9.00 11.60
CA ARG A 340 1.68 8.35 12.31
C ARG A 340 1.30 6.90 12.60
N SER A 341 2.22 5.99 12.36
CA SER A 341 1.93 4.57 12.54
C SER A 341 1.59 4.22 13.98
N TYR A 342 2.31 4.77 14.95
CA TYR A 342 2.12 4.51 16.39
C TYR A 342 0.87 5.16 16.96
N ASP A 343 0.69 6.48 16.72
CA ASP A 343 -0.33 7.27 17.40
C ASP A 343 -1.70 7.22 16.69
N ASP A 344 -1.71 7.06 15.36
CA ASP A 344 -2.92 7.21 14.56
C ASP A 344 -3.41 5.88 13.99
N LEU A 345 -2.47 4.97 13.61
CA LEU A 345 -2.79 3.65 13.07
C LEU A 345 -2.58 2.53 14.09
N TYR A 346 -2.16 2.87 15.31
CA TYR A 346 -1.92 1.95 16.43
C TYR A 346 -1.02 0.76 16.05
N ALA A 347 0.00 1.04 15.25
CA ALA A 347 0.99 0.10 14.75
C ALA A 347 2.39 0.50 15.25
N ASP A 348 2.89 -0.18 16.29
CA ASP A 348 4.23 0.05 16.81
C ASP A 348 5.28 -0.71 16.00
N VAL A 349 5.45 -0.31 14.75
CA VAL A 349 6.39 -0.98 13.82
C VAL A 349 7.82 -0.97 14.34
N ARG A 350 8.23 0.10 15.03
CA ARG A 350 9.53 0.17 15.66
C ARG A 350 9.68 -0.86 16.77
N GLY A 351 8.64 -1.07 17.58
CA GLY A 351 8.58 -2.16 18.55
C GLY A 351 8.69 -3.54 17.90
N TRP A 352 8.01 -3.75 16.77
CA TRP A 352 8.07 -5.03 16.04
C TRP A 352 9.46 -5.31 15.46
N VAL A 353 10.15 -4.26 14.96
CA VAL A 353 11.55 -4.36 14.52
C VAL A 353 12.45 -4.74 15.69
N ARG A 354 12.36 -4.04 16.83
CA ARG A 354 13.17 -4.30 18.05
C ARG A 354 12.97 -5.70 18.62
N ASN A 355 11.73 -6.22 18.53
CA ASN A 355 11.40 -7.58 18.97
C ASN A 355 11.79 -8.66 17.94
N GLY A 356 12.32 -8.28 16.77
CA GLY A 356 12.66 -9.20 15.69
C GLY A 356 11.45 -9.90 15.10
N TRP A 357 10.27 -9.27 15.14
CA TRP A 357 9.04 -9.88 14.60
C TRP A 357 8.92 -9.75 13.09
N LEU A 358 9.67 -8.84 12.46
CA LEU A 358 9.66 -8.59 11.02
C LEU A 358 10.98 -9.02 10.38
N ASP A 359 10.89 -9.61 9.20
CA ASP A 359 12.05 -9.92 8.38
C ASP A 359 12.45 -8.70 7.52
N TYR A 360 11.48 -7.86 7.13
CA TYR A 360 11.73 -6.58 6.47
C TYR A 360 10.64 -5.55 6.77
N VAL A 361 10.99 -4.28 6.58
CA VAL A 361 10.07 -3.14 6.54
C VAL A 361 10.24 -2.39 5.23
N ALA A 362 9.12 -1.91 4.67
CA ALA A 362 9.09 -1.14 3.43
C ALA A 362 8.32 0.18 3.65
N PRO A 363 8.84 1.13 4.47
CA PRO A 363 8.12 2.34 4.81
C PRO A 363 7.69 3.12 3.57
N GLU A 364 6.43 3.58 3.57
CA GLU A 364 5.81 4.31 2.48
C GLU A 364 6.21 5.78 2.51
N ILE A 365 7.46 6.10 2.09
CA ILE A 365 7.98 7.47 2.09
C ILE A 365 7.45 8.21 0.85
N TYR A 366 6.14 8.48 0.85
CA TYR A 366 5.44 9.09 -0.29
C TYR A 366 5.45 10.61 -0.24
N PHE A 367 6.61 11.19 0.10
CA PHE A 367 6.87 12.62 0.14
C PHE A 367 8.04 12.95 -0.78
N HIS A 368 8.09 14.18 -1.28
CA HIS A 368 9.23 14.66 -2.06
C HIS A 368 10.34 15.16 -1.11
N ARG A 369 11.55 15.26 -1.64
CA ARG A 369 12.69 15.85 -0.94
C ARG A 369 12.40 17.34 -0.72
N GLY A 370 12.82 17.87 0.44
CA GLY A 370 12.56 19.24 0.83
C GLY A 370 11.11 19.57 1.17
N PHE A 371 10.25 18.56 1.40
CA PHE A 371 8.89 18.83 1.87
C PHE A 371 8.93 19.21 3.36
N GLU A 372 8.64 20.46 3.66
CA GLU A 372 8.85 21.09 4.98
C GLU A 372 8.29 20.28 6.14
N LEU A 373 7.10 19.68 5.98
CA LEU A 373 6.41 18.99 7.06
C LEU A 373 6.87 17.54 7.25
N VAL A 374 7.22 16.87 6.15
CA VAL A 374 7.66 15.47 6.14
C VAL A 374 8.65 15.29 4.99
N ASP A 375 9.90 15.67 5.22
CA ASP A 375 10.95 15.57 4.23
C ASP A 375 11.37 14.12 3.98
N PHE A 376 11.52 13.73 2.70
CA PHE A 376 11.93 12.38 2.32
C PHE A 376 13.25 11.96 2.96
N GLU A 377 14.26 12.83 2.97
CA GLU A 377 15.59 12.52 3.51
C GLU A 377 15.56 12.35 5.02
N LYS A 378 14.84 13.22 5.76
CA LYS A 378 14.70 13.10 7.20
C LYS A 378 14.05 11.77 7.61
N ILE A 379 13.03 11.33 6.86
CA ILE A 379 12.37 10.05 7.13
C ILE A 379 13.26 8.87 6.75
N LEU A 380 13.97 8.94 5.62
CA LEU A 380 14.94 7.94 5.22
C LEU A 380 16.04 7.77 6.30
N ASP A 381 16.58 8.88 6.80
CA ASP A 381 17.57 8.86 7.88
C ASP A 381 17.03 8.28 9.19
N TRP A 382 15.76 8.58 9.50
CA TRP A 382 15.12 8.01 10.68
C TRP A 382 15.00 6.49 10.57
N TRP A 383 14.53 5.98 9.41
CA TRP A 383 14.39 4.53 9.19
C TRP A 383 15.74 3.82 9.17
N THR A 384 16.77 4.41 8.59
CA THR A 384 18.11 3.81 8.62
C THR A 384 18.67 3.65 10.05
N LYS A 385 18.27 4.53 10.97
CA LYS A 385 18.65 4.45 12.39
C LYS A 385 17.76 3.48 13.20
N ASN A 386 16.57 3.16 12.71
CA ASN A 386 15.56 2.42 13.47
C ASN A 386 15.18 1.06 12.86
N SER A 387 15.91 0.57 11.85
CA SER A 387 15.68 -0.74 11.20
C SER A 387 16.70 -1.81 11.57
N ASP A 388 17.48 -1.64 12.66
CA ASP A 388 18.51 -2.61 13.06
C ASP A 388 17.92 -4.01 13.25
N GLY A 389 18.59 -5.00 12.66
CA GLY A 389 18.13 -6.39 12.71
C GLY A 389 17.08 -6.76 11.64
N THR A 390 16.51 -5.78 10.93
CA THR A 390 15.46 -5.97 9.92
C THR A 390 15.93 -5.41 8.58
N ARG A 391 15.53 -5.99 7.45
CA ARG A 391 15.83 -5.43 6.14
C ARG A 391 15.00 -4.19 5.91
N LEU A 392 15.62 -3.18 5.28
CA LEU A 392 14.98 -1.91 4.95
C LEU A 392 14.84 -1.75 3.44
N TYR A 393 13.60 -1.74 2.96
CA TYR A 393 13.26 -1.41 1.57
C TYR A 393 12.55 -0.07 1.53
N ILE A 394 12.92 0.82 0.64
CA ILE A 394 12.31 2.16 0.55
C ILE A 394 11.24 2.17 -0.52
N SER A 395 10.01 2.54 -0.12
CA SER A 395 8.87 2.63 -1.05
C SER A 395 8.75 4.03 -1.65
N HIS A 396 8.69 4.10 -3.00
CA HIS A 396 8.64 5.33 -3.78
C HIS A 396 7.29 5.57 -4.41
N ALA A 397 6.81 6.83 -4.38
CA ALA A 397 5.49 7.23 -4.86
C ALA A 397 5.45 7.53 -6.36
N MET A 398 5.68 6.55 -7.24
CA MET A 398 5.61 6.73 -8.70
C MET A 398 4.29 7.34 -9.18
N TYR A 399 3.18 7.08 -8.48
CA TYR A 399 1.85 7.60 -8.83
C TYR A 399 1.73 9.11 -8.66
N LYS A 400 2.65 9.76 -7.94
CA LYS A 400 2.66 11.22 -7.72
C LYS A 400 3.35 11.97 -8.85
N VAL A 401 4.25 11.33 -9.57
CA VAL A 401 4.99 11.97 -10.68
C VAL A 401 4.00 12.52 -11.71
N ASN A 402 4.12 13.82 -12.00
CA ASN A 402 3.24 14.60 -12.90
C ASN A 402 1.74 14.50 -12.55
N ASN A 403 1.39 14.21 -11.30
CA ASN A 403 0.00 14.04 -10.85
C ASN A 403 -0.33 14.83 -9.58
N GLN A 404 0.52 15.76 -9.20
CA GLN A 404 0.39 16.58 -7.99
C GLN A 404 0.71 18.05 -8.29
N PRO A 405 -0.15 18.77 -9.01
CA PRO A 405 0.15 20.13 -9.50
C PRO A 405 0.43 21.14 -8.37
N LYS A 406 -0.07 20.87 -7.16
CA LYS A 406 0.20 21.70 -5.97
C LYS A 406 1.65 21.64 -5.51
N TYR A 407 2.37 20.57 -5.86
CA TYR A 407 3.74 20.31 -5.43
C TYR A 407 4.65 20.17 -6.64
N PRO A 408 5.32 21.26 -7.08
CA PRO A 408 6.13 21.28 -8.30
C PRO A 408 7.23 20.22 -8.35
N ALA A 409 7.76 19.80 -7.21
CA ALA A 409 8.75 18.73 -7.14
C ALA A 409 8.29 17.43 -7.83
N TRP A 410 6.99 17.11 -7.82
CA TRP A 410 6.46 15.94 -8.53
C TRP A 410 6.34 16.14 -10.05
N SER A 411 6.58 17.34 -10.56
CA SER A 411 6.69 17.64 -12.00
C SER A 411 8.14 17.63 -12.48
N ASP A 412 9.08 17.37 -11.60
CA ASP A 412 10.50 17.20 -11.93
C ASP A 412 10.79 15.71 -12.21
N PRO A 413 11.24 15.34 -13.42
CA PRO A 413 11.58 13.95 -13.74
C PRO A 413 12.76 13.42 -12.91
N SER A 414 13.56 14.27 -12.30
CA SER A 414 14.71 13.89 -11.48
C SER A 414 14.34 13.53 -10.04
N GLU A 415 13.13 13.83 -9.55
CA GLU A 415 12.78 13.63 -8.14
C GLU A 415 12.88 12.16 -7.71
N ILE A 416 12.25 11.22 -8.43
CA ILE A 416 12.35 9.79 -8.10
C ILE A 416 13.78 9.24 -8.31
N PRO A 417 14.48 9.53 -9.42
CA PRO A 417 15.89 9.18 -9.58
C PRO A 417 16.78 9.62 -8.42
N GLN A 418 16.63 10.86 -7.95
CA GLN A 418 17.42 11.38 -6.83
C GLN A 418 17.03 10.73 -5.49
N GLN A 419 15.74 10.42 -5.25
CA GLN A 419 15.33 9.62 -4.10
C GLN A 419 15.98 8.23 -4.10
N ILE A 420 16.07 7.57 -5.26
CA ILE A 420 16.74 6.27 -5.42
C ILE A 420 18.23 6.38 -5.09
N GLN A 421 18.93 7.38 -5.65
CA GLN A 421 20.34 7.59 -5.36
C GLN A 421 20.59 7.87 -3.88
N LEU A 422 19.76 8.71 -3.26
CA LEU A 422 19.83 9.02 -1.84
C LEU A 422 19.58 7.76 -0.98
N ALA A 423 18.59 6.94 -1.33
CA ALA A 423 18.35 5.68 -0.64
C ALA A 423 19.57 4.74 -0.75
N ARG A 424 20.16 4.61 -1.94
CA ARG A 424 21.37 3.80 -2.17
C ARG A 424 22.62 4.31 -1.45
N SER A 425 22.68 5.61 -1.14
CA SER A 425 23.79 6.18 -0.34
C SER A 425 23.76 5.74 1.13
N LYS A 426 22.63 5.18 1.61
CA LYS A 426 22.47 4.73 2.99
C LYS A 426 22.81 3.22 3.09
N PRO A 427 23.87 2.82 3.80
CA PRO A 427 24.36 1.42 3.82
C PRO A 427 23.34 0.39 4.34
N LYS A 428 22.31 0.82 5.08
CA LYS A 428 21.27 -0.07 5.64
C LYS A 428 20.08 -0.28 4.70
N VAL A 429 20.02 0.42 3.58
CA VAL A 429 18.97 0.23 2.60
C VAL A 429 19.30 -0.99 1.75
N ASP A 430 18.46 -2.01 1.85
CA ASP A 430 18.61 -3.29 1.15
C ASP A 430 17.80 -3.36 -0.16
N GLY A 431 16.96 -2.35 -0.44
CA GLY A 431 16.14 -2.37 -1.66
C GLY A 431 15.17 -1.20 -1.80
N LEU A 432 14.50 -1.21 -2.94
CA LEU A 432 13.59 -0.17 -3.42
C LEU A 432 12.30 -0.81 -3.89
N VAL A 433 11.17 -0.17 -3.64
CA VAL A 433 9.86 -0.65 -4.08
C VAL A 433 9.05 0.51 -4.66
N PHE A 434 8.32 0.28 -5.74
CA PHE A 434 7.57 1.33 -6.45
C PHE A 434 6.06 1.13 -6.32
N PHE A 435 5.36 2.14 -5.84
CA PHE A 435 3.91 2.17 -5.88
C PHE A 435 3.43 3.04 -7.04
N SER A 436 2.86 2.47 -8.11
CA SER A 436 2.56 1.07 -8.33
C SER A 436 2.91 0.66 -9.76
N SER A 437 2.62 -0.59 -10.11
CA SER A 437 2.81 -1.17 -11.45
C SER A 437 2.28 -0.28 -12.57
N LYS A 438 1.03 0.18 -12.46
CA LYS A 438 0.40 1.05 -13.46
C LYS A 438 1.16 2.36 -13.65
N SER A 439 1.73 2.89 -12.58
CA SER A 439 2.49 4.14 -12.64
C SER A 439 3.82 3.94 -13.37
N LEU A 440 4.50 2.81 -13.14
CA LEU A 440 5.69 2.46 -13.92
C LEU A 440 5.37 2.26 -15.41
N ILE A 441 4.28 1.53 -15.73
CA ILE A 441 3.86 1.28 -17.11
C ILE A 441 3.51 2.58 -17.85
N ASN A 442 2.88 3.53 -17.16
CA ASN A 442 2.50 4.82 -17.74
C ASN A 442 3.71 5.73 -18.02
N ASN A 443 4.87 5.44 -17.45
CA ASN A 443 6.12 6.16 -17.66
C ASN A 443 5.99 7.70 -17.59
N PRO A 444 5.44 8.27 -16.49
CA PRO A 444 5.23 9.71 -16.41
C PRO A 444 6.57 10.44 -16.50
N LEU A 445 6.63 11.47 -17.33
CA LEU A 445 7.84 12.30 -17.61
C LEU A 445 9.07 11.50 -18.05
N GLY A 446 8.92 10.25 -18.53
CA GLY A 446 10.05 9.40 -18.90
C GLY A 446 10.82 8.79 -17.73
N VAL A 447 10.32 8.93 -16.50
CA VAL A 447 11.02 8.47 -15.28
C VAL A 447 11.29 6.97 -15.28
N THR A 448 10.36 6.16 -15.82
CA THR A 448 10.56 4.70 -15.92
C THR A 448 11.72 4.35 -16.89
N ASP A 449 11.89 5.13 -17.94
CA ASP A 449 13.01 4.94 -18.88
C ASP A 449 14.35 5.34 -18.23
N ILE A 450 14.39 6.40 -17.41
CA ILE A 450 15.56 6.74 -16.60
C ILE A 450 15.91 5.59 -15.64
N ILE A 451 14.90 5.06 -14.93
CA ILE A 451 15.11 3.90 -14.06
C ILE A 451 15.67 2.71 -14.83
N ARG A 452 15.10 2.36 -16.00
CA ARG A 452 15.52 1.24 -16.83
C ARG A 452 16.95 1.39 -17.34
N ASN A 453 17.24 2.53 -17.96
CA ASN A 453 18.44 2.70 -18.75
C ASN A 453 19.65 3.13 -17.93
N GLU A 454 19.42 3.77 -16.79
CA GLU A 454 20.50 4.36 -15.98
C GLU A 454 20.63 3.69 -14.62
N LEU A 455 19.52 3.64 -13.83
CA LEU A 455 19.59 3.21 -12.45
C LEU A 455 19.54 1.69 -12.29
N PHE A 456 18.81 1.01 -13.18
CA PHE A 456 18.62 -0.44 -13.18
C PHE A 456 19.15 -1.09 -14.47
N ALA A 457 20.06 -0.44 -15.17
CA ALA A 457 20.66 -0.97 -16.41
C ALA A 457 21.30 -2.36 -16.21
N GLU A 458 21.82 -2.62 -15.03
CA GLU A 458 22.39 -3.91 -14.64
C GLU A 458 21.45 -4.66 -13.67
N THR A 459 21.43 -5.99 -13.75
CA THR A 459 20.70 -6.82 -12.80
C THR A 459 21.31 -6.73 -11.41
N ALA A 460 20.49 -6.85 -10.37
CA ALA A 460 20.94 -6.98 -9.00
C ALA A 460 20.47 -8.34 -8.44
N LYS A 461 21.31 -8.96 -7.61
CA LYS A 461 20.90 -10.13 -6.83
C LYS A 461 20.00 -9.70 -5.69
N LEU A 462 19.10 -10.57 -5.28
CA LEU A 462 18.36 -10.36 -4.03
C LEU A 462 19.33 -10.30 -2.85
N PRO A 463 19.03 -9.50 -1.82
CA PRO A 463 19.78 -9.52 -0.58
C PRO A 463 19.73 -10.90 0.07
N ASP A 464 20.83 -11.38 0.65
CA ASP A 464 20.86 -12.67 1.34
C ASP A 464 19.81 -12.71 2.44
N ARG A 465 18.95 -13.74 2.45
CA ARG A 465 18.00 -13.92 3.55
C ARG A 465 18.78 -14.13 4.85
N LYS A 466 18.51 -13.33 5.89
CA LYS A 466 19.12 -13.54 7.19
C LYS A 466 18.71 -14.93 7.66
N SER A 467 19.70 -15.74 8.04
CA SER A 467 19.41 -17.01 8.71
C SER A 467 18.59 -16.73 9.97
N VAL A 468 17.43 -17.39 10.06
CA VAL A 468 16.61 -17.36 11.27
C VAL A 468 17.42 -18.11 12.34
N VAL A 469 18.07 -17.37 13.25
CA VAL A 469 18.71 -17.92 14.43
C VAL A 469 17.67 -18.07 15.54
#